data_622383340151e2418c8f0b67b1e1dfcc
#
_entry.id   622383340151e2418c8f0b67b1e1dfcc
#
_cell.length_a   1.000
_cell.length_b   1.000
_cell.length_c   1.000
_cell.angle_alpha   90.00
_cell.angle_beta   90.00
_cell.angle_gamma   90.00
#
_symmetry.space_group_name_H-M   'P 1'
#
loop_
_entity.id
_entity.type
_entity.pdbx_description
1 polymer ?
#
loop_
_entity_poly.entity_id
_entity_poly.type
_entity_poly.pdbx_seq_one_letter_code
_entity_poly.pdbx_strand_id
1 'polypeptide(L)'
;SHFEIERHGITALIGPNGAGKTTFFNLMTGFDTPNTGTWQFDGKDMAHVQPEKVARMGMVRTFQLTKVMSRLTVLDNMLLGAPVQPGEGMFRALFPGMWRKQEQANIEKAEALLERFLLIKKKDDYAGALSGGQRKLLEMARALMPDPKLVMLDEPMAGVNPALKQSLLDHIMALREEGTTVLFVEHDINMVRHIADWVTVMAEGKIVAEGQPKSVMNDPAVIDAYLGAHANVDLGDDSVLEDL
;
A
#
# COMPACT_ATOMS: atom_id res chain seq x y z
N SER A 1 -17.51 -9.89 -11.92
CA SER A 1 -16.61 -10.43 -10.88
C SER A 1 -16.96 -9.77 -9.55
N HIS A 2 -16.94 -10.51 -8.50
CA HIS A 2 -17.12 -10.03 -7.12
C HIS A 2 -15.75 -10.05 -6.47
N PHE A 3 -15.42 -9.02 -5.67
CA PHE A 3 -14.17 -8.90 -4.92
C PHE A 3 -14.48 -8.30 -3.56
N GLU A 4 -13.98 -8.92 -2.51
CA GLU A 4 -14.18 -8.47 -1.15
C GLU A 4 -12.83 -8.47 -0.41
N ILE A 5 -12.59 -7.45 0.41
CA ILE A 5 -11.42 -7.36 1.27
C ILE A 5 -11.90 -7.38 2.72
N GLU A 6 -11.47 -8.38 3.46
CA GLU A 6 -11.74 -8.45 4.90
C GLU A 6 -11.02 -7.33 5.65
N ARG A 7 -11.72 -6.75 6.63
CA ARG A 7 -11.12 -5.74 7.52
C ARG A 7 -10.05 -6.39 8.40
N HIS A 8 -9.02 -5.62 8.67
CA HIS A 8 -7.91 -6.01 9.56
C HIS A 8 -7.12 -7.23 9.06
N GLY A 9 -7.20 -7.52 7.76
CA GLY A 9 -6.45 -8.59 7.11
C GLY A 9 -5.46 -8.06 6.08
N ILE A 10 -4.57 -8.94 5.63
CA ILE A 10 -3.65 -8.70 4.52
C ILE A 10 -4.14 -9.49 3.31
N THR A 11 -4.59 -8.78 2.27
CA THR A 11 -5.00 -9.38 1.00
C THR A 11 -3.94 -9.14 -0.07
N ALA A 12 -3.51 -10.19 -0.75
CA ALA A 12 -2.65 -10.10 -1.91
C ALA A 12 -3.46 -10.15 -3.21
N LEU A 13 -3.20 -9.22 -4.12
CA LEU A 13 -3.71 -9.23 -5.48
C LEU A 13 -2.59 -9.63 -6.43
N ILE A 14 -2.65 -10.84 -6.97
CA ILE A 14 -1.62 -11.39 -7.86
C ILE A 14 -2.18 -11.65 -9.26
N GLY A 15 -1.28 -11.97 -10.18
CA GLY A 15 -1.65 -12.30 -11.57
C GLY A 15 -0.55 -11.89 -12.55
N PRO A 16 -0.58 -12.40 -13.78
CA PRO A 16 0.41 -12.09 -14.81
C PRO A 16 0.42 -10.60 -15.18
N ASN A 17 1.46 -10.19 -15.91
CA ASN A 17 1.54 -8.85 -16.46
C ASN A 17 0.35 -8.61 -17.43
N GLY A 18 -0.26 -7.43 -17.36
CA GLY A 18 -1.45 -7.13 -18.16
C GLY A 18 -2.77 -7.69 -17.59
N ALA A 19 -2.77 -8.39 -16.46
CA ALA A 19 -3.98 -8.92 -15.84
C ALA A 19 -5.00 -7.86 -15.39
N GLY A 20 -4.61 -6.57 -15.35
CA GLY A 20 -5.50 -5.48 -14.94
C GLY A 20 -5.34 -5.01 -13.50
N LYS A 21 -4.34 -5.51 -12.76
CA LYS A 21 -4.11 -5.15 -11.34
C LYS A 21 -3.97 -3.63 -11.11
N THR A 22 -3.17 -2.95 -11.92
CA THR A 22 -2.98 -1.49 -11.83
C THR A 22 -4.27 -0.74 -12.17
N THR A 23 -5.03 -1.19 -13.18
CA THR A 23 -6.34 -0.62 -13.51
C THR A 23 -7.31 -0.79 -12.34
N PHE A 24 -7.31 -1.96 -11.71
CA PHE A 24 -8.12 -2.22 -10.53
C PHE A 24 -7.77 -1.26 -9.39
N PHE A 25 -6.49 -1.05 -9.10
CA PHE A 25 -6.03 -0.09 -8.10
C PHE A 25 -6.44 1.35 -8.45
N ASN A 26 -6.37 1.74 -9.72
CA ASN A 26 -6.80 3.05 -10.18
C ASN A 26 -8.30 3.27 -9.97
N LEU A 27 -9.12 2.26 -10.28
CA LEU A 27 -10.57 2.31 -10.05
C LEU A 27 -10.91 2.47 -8.57
N MET A 28 -10.27 1.67 -7.69
CA MET A 28 -10.49 1.76 -6.24
C MET A 28 -10.06 3.10 -5.66
N THR A 29 -9.02 3.71 -6.20
CA THR A 29 -8.50 4.99 -5.69
C THR A 29 -9.10 6.22 -6.38
N GLY A 30 -10.06 6.02 -7.31
CA GLY A 30 -10.75 7.11 -8.00
C GLY A 30 -9.92 7.81 -9.07
N PHE A 31 -8.74 7.29 -9.43
CA PHE A 31 -7.94 7.79 -10.56
C PHE A 31 -8.57 7.44 -11.91
N ASP A 32 -9.28 6.31 -11.97
CA ASP A 32 -10.10 5.91 -13.10
C ASP A 32 -11.56 5.74 -12.65
N THR A 33 -12.51 5.92 -13.58
CA THR A 33 -13.93 5.74 -13.33
C THR A 33 -14.42 4.47 -14.00
N PRO A 34 -15.16 3.57 -13.30
CA PRO A 34 -15.66 2.36 -13.92
C PRO A 34 -16.74 2.69 -14.95
N ASN A 35 -16.75 2.01 -16.10
CA ASN A 35 -17.80 2.14 -17.10
C ASN A 35 -19.10 1.49 -16.62
N THR A 36 -19.01 0.41 -15.86
CA THR A 36 -20.13 -0.35 -15.29
C THR A 36 -19.74 -0.96 -13.96
N GLY A 37 -20.73 -1.32 -13.15
CA GLY A 37 -20.50 -1.92 -11.85
C GLY A 37 -20.48 -0.89 -10.72
N THR A 38 -20.47 -1.39 -9.50
CA THR A 38 -20.44 -0.60 -8.27
C THR A 38 -19.40 -1.18 -7.32
N TRP A 39 -18.82 -0.34 -6.49
CA TRP A 39 -17.97 -0.81 -5.40
C TRP A 39 -18.17 0.07 -4.17
N GLN A 40 -17.92 -0.49 -3.01
CA GLN A 40 -18.15 0.18 -1.74
C GLN A 40 -16.91 0.15 -0.87
N PHE A 41 -16.70 1.22 -0.13
CA PHE A 41 -15.73 1.31 0.94
C PHE A 41 -16.43 1.73 2.23
N ASP A 42 -16.32 0.90 3.26
CA ASP A 42 -16.98 1.16 4.55
C ASP A 42 -18.52 1.39 4.41
N GLY A 43 -19.15 0.62 3.49
CA GLY A 43 -20.59 0.70 3.19
C GLY A 43 -21.02 1.91 2.34
N LYS A 44 -20.08 2.71 1.83
CA LYS A 44 -20.38 3.88 0.98
C LYS A 44 -20.04 3.55 -0.47
N ASP A 45 -20.94 3.93 -1.39
CA ASP A 45 -20.68 3.82 -2.82
C ASP A 45 -19.55 4.77 -3.25
N MET A 46 -18.61 4.23 -4.01
CA MET A 46 -17.36 4.90 -4.38
C MET A 46 -17.19 5.05 -5.91
N ALA A 47 -18.14 4.59 -6.73
CA ALA A 47 -17.97 4.49 -8.19
C ALA A 47 -17.58 5.81 -8.89
N HIS A 48 -17.91 6.97 -8.30
CA HIS A 48 -17.62 8.29 -8.87
C HIS A 48 -16.95 9.24 -7.87
N VAL A 49 -16.29 8.69 -6.85
CA VAL A 49 -15.66 9.49 -5.79
C VAL A 49 -14.27 9.93 -6.25
N GLN A 50 -13.97 11.21 -6.11
CA GLN A 50 -12.66 11.78 -6.46
C GLN A 50 -11.53 11.25 -5.55
N PRO A 51 -10.28 11.14 -6.05
CA PRO A 51 -9.16 10.57 -5.32
C PRO A 51 -8.91 11.21 -3.95
N GLU A 52 -9.02 12.53 -3.85
CA GLU A 52 -8.81 13.25 -2.58
C GLU A 52 -9.86 12.86 -1.54
N LYS A 53 -11.08 12.60 -1.98
CA LYS A 53 -12.16 12.17 -1.08
C LYS A 53 -11.97 10.71 -0.66
N VAL A 54 -11.51 9.85 -1.57
CA VAL A 54 -11.13 8.45 -1.27
C VAL A 54 -10.06 8.43 -0.19
N ALA A 55 -8.98 9.22 -0.35
CA ALA A 55 -7.91 9.33 0.65
C ALA A 55 -8.43 9.84 2.01
N ARG A 56 -9.28 10.87 2.02
CA ARG A 56 -9.90 11.40 3.25
C ARG A 56 -10.82 10.40 3.95
N MET A 57 -11.34 9.41 3.24
CA MET A 57 -12.15 8.34 3.83
C MET A 57 -11.29 7.25 4.47
N GLY A 58 -9.97 7.32 4.31
CA GLY A 58 -9.01 6.40 4.93
C GLY A 58 -8.48 5.31 4.01
N MET A 59 -8.60 5.46 2.69
CA MET A 59 -7.97 4.58 1.72
C MET A 59 -6.75 5.27 1.11
N VAL A 60 -5.55 4.80 1.43
CA VAL A 60 -4.29 5.39 0.96
C VAL A 60 -3.55 4.40 0.09
N ARG A 61 -3.02 4.86 -1.05
CA ARG A 61 -2.20 4.07 -1.96
C ARG A 61 -0.77 4.59 -2.00
N THR A 62 0.21 3.68 -1.92
CA THR A 62 1.58 3.94 -2.37
C THR A 62 1.71 3.65 -3.86
N PHE A 63 2.67 4.26 -4.54
CA PHE A 63 2.86 4.09 -5.97
C PHE A 63 4.09 3.20 -6.24
N GLN A 64 4.07 2.47 -7.35
CA GLN A 64 5.18 1.61 -7.80
C GLN A 64 6.50 2.40 -7.95
N LEU A 65 6.44 3.64 -8.44
CA LEU A 65 7.58 4.56 -8.44
C LEU A 65 7.52 5.46 -7.20
N THR A 66 8.54 5.42 -6.39
CA THR A 66 8.66 6.21 -5.16
C THR A 66 8.50 7.71 -5.46
N LYS A 67 7.35 8.28 -5.11
CA LYS A 67 7.05 9.71 -5.30
C LYS A 67 7.51 10.53 -4.09
N VAL A 68 8.77 10.40 -3.74
CA VAL A 68 9.38 11.21 -2.70
C VAL A 68 9.84 12.53 -3.30
N MET A 69 9.53 13.65 -2.64
CA MET A 69 9.97 14.97 -3.06
C MET A 69 11.43 15.16 -2.69
N SER A 70 12.34 14.89 -3.64
CA SER A 70 13.79 14.83 -3.40
C SER A 70 14.41 16.14 -2.89
N ARG A 71 13.75 17.28 -3.14
CA ARG A 71 14.20 18.62 -2.71
C ARG A 71 13.62 19.08 -1.38
N LEU A 72 12.76 18.27 -0.76
CA LEU A 72 12.24 18.48 0.58
C LEU A 72 13.00 17.61 1.57
N THR A 73 13.01 18.00 2.84
CA THR A 73 13.54 17.16 3.91
C THR A 73 12.70 15.90 4.09
N VAL A 74 13.23 14.92 4.80
CA VAL A 74 12.48 13.72 5.17
C VAL A 74 11.27 14.08 6.01
N LEU A 75 11.40 15.00 6.97
CA LEU A 75 10.29 15.49 7.78
C LEU A 75 9.25 16.21 6.94
N ASP A 76 9.65 17.12 6.03
CA ASP A 76 8.70 17.80 5.16
C ASP A 76 7.92 16.82 4.27
N ASN A 77 8.58 15.77 3.76
CA ASN A 77 7.91 14.70 3.03
C ASN A 77 6.84 14.00 3.87
N MET A 78 7.10 13.77 5.16
CA MET A 78 6.10 13.20 6.07
C MET A 78 4.89 14.13 6.22
N LEU A 79 5.15 15.42 6.45
CA LEU A 79 4.11 16.43 6.66
C LEU A 79 3.18 16.60 5.44
N LEU A 80 3.66 16.33 4.22
CA LEU A 80 2.79 16.26 3.04
C LEU A 80 1.69 15.17 3.12
N GLY A 81 1.92 14.14 3.92
CA GLY A 81 0.94 13.07 4.18
C GLY A 81 -0.04 13.40 5.30
N ALA A 82 0.16 14.49 6.03
CA ALA A 82 -0.72 14.87 7.13
C ALA A 82 -2.15 15.15 6.64
N PRO A 83 -3.17 14.77 7.42
CA PRO A 83 -4.56 15.06 7.05
C PRO A 83 -4.78 16.58 6.93
N VAL A 84 -5.74 16.96 6.06
CA VAL A 84 -6.08 18.36 5.74
C VAL A 84 -6.12 19.20 7.01
N GLN A 85 -5.28 20.22 7.05
CA GLN A 85 -5.16 21.08 8.21
C GLN A 85 -6.38 22.03 8.30
N PRO A 86 -6.92 22.28 9.50
CA PRO A 86 -8.02 23.23 9.70
C PRO A 86 -7.69 24.65 9.19
N GLY A 87 -6.41 24.99 8.96
CA GLY A 87 -5.93 26.28 8.45
C GLY A 87 -6.09 26.51 6.95
N GLU A 88 -6.46 25.49 6.15
CA GLU A 88 -6.74 25.65 4.70
C GLU A 88 -8.02 26.45 4.42
N GLY A 89 -8.88 26.66 5.40
CA GLY A 89 -10.01 27.58 5.30
C GLY A 89 -9.58 29.01 5.56
N MET A 90 -9.82 29.93 4.62
CA MET A 90 -9.41 31.34 4.64
C MET A 90 -9.74 32.07 5.96
N PHE A 91 -10.80 31.68 6.67
CA PHE A 91 -11.18 32.25 7.98
C PHE A 91 -10.38 31.65 9.16
N ARG A 92 -9.91 30.40 9.07
CA ARG A 92 -9.18 29.73 10.16
C ARG A 92 -7.69 30.08 10.15
N ALA A 93 -7.15 30.49 9.01
CA ALA A 93 -5.77 30.99 8.90
C ALA A 93 -5.53 32.26 9.76
N LEU A 94 -6.58 32.97 10.12
CA LEU A 94 -6.52 34.18 10.96
C LEU A 94 -6.32 33.91 12.46
N PHE A 95 -6.40 32.64 12.91
CA PHE A 95 -6.24 32.27 14.31
C PHE A 95 -4.98 31.41 14.54
N PRO A 96 -3.79 32.00 14.74
CA PRO A 96 -2.49 31.29 14.82
C PRO A 96 -2.43 30.21 15.89
N GLY A 97 -3.19 30.33 16.98
CA GLY A 97 -3.17 29.37 18.08
C GLY A 97 -3.80 28.01 17.77
N MET A 98 -4.72 27.94 16.79
CA MET A 98 -5.41 26.69 16.44
C MET A 98 -4.59 25.82 15.49
N TRP A 99 -3.92 26.42 14.51
CA TRP A 99 -3.15 25.66 13.54
C TRP A 99 -1.77 25.26 14.09
N ARG A 100 -1.15 26.05 14.97
CA ARG A 100 0.14 25.68 15.62
C ARG A 100 0.06 24.40 16.44
N LYS A 101 -1.04 24.21 17.17
CA LYS A 101 -1.24 22.99 17.95
C LYS A 101 -1.38 21.76 17.06
N GLN A 102 -2.10 21.89 15.93
CA GLN A 102 -2.24 20.81 14.96
C GLN A 102 -0.92 20.52 14.23
N GLU A 103 -0.19 21.56 13.85
CA GLU A 103 1.13 21.43 13.22
C GLU A 103 2.10 20.70 14.14
N GLN A 104 2.15 21.07 15.42
CA GLN A 104 2.97 20.40 16.41
C GLN A 104 2.59 18.91 16.55
N ALA A 105 1.31 18.59 16.62
CA ALA A 105 0.83 17.21 16.66
C ALA A 105 1.20 16.42 15.40
N ASN A 106 1.14 17.04 14.22
CA ASN A 106 1.57 16.43 12.97
C ASN A 106 3.10 16.17 12.95
N ILE A 107 3.90 17.09 13.50
CA ILE A 107 5.35 16.91 13.62
C ILE A 107 5.67 15.74 14.58
N GLU A 108 5.06 15.71 15.75
CA GLU A 108 5.25 14.63 16.73
C GLU A 108 4.86 13.26 16.13
N LYS A 109 3.76 13.20 15.39
CA LYS A 109 3.36 11.98 14.69
C LYS A 109 4.34 11.59 13.58
N ALA A 110 4.81 12.56 12.80
CA ALA A 110 5.80 12.32 11.76
C ALA A 110 7.11 11.79 12.36
N GLU A 111 7.59 12.37 13.45
CA GLU A 111 8.80 11.91 14.14
C GLU A 111 8.63 10.50 14.72
N ALA A 112 7.49 10.18 15.33
CA ALA A 112 7.18 8.83 15.82
C ALA A 112 7.18 7.79 14.69
N LEU A 113 6.57 8.12 13.54
CA LEU A 113 6.61 7.25 12.36
C LEU A 113 8.04 7.13 11.81
N LEU A 114 8.80 8.22 11.73
CA LEU A 114 10.19 8.17 11.29
C LEU A 114 11.06 7.33 12.22
N GLU A 115 10.81 7.34 13.52
CA GLU A 115 11.49 6.47 14.49
C GLU A 115 11.15 5.00 14.23
N ARG A 116 9.87 4.66 14.07
CA ARG A 116 9.39 3.33 13.73
C ARG A 116 10.05 2.79 12.45
N PHE A 117 10.21 3.62 11.42
CA PHE A 117 10.84 3.25 10.15
C PHE A 117 12.36 3.47 10.11
N LEU A 118 13.00 3.71 11.26
CA LEU A 118 14.46 3.90 11.42
C LEU A 118 15.03 5.07 10.57
N LEU A 119 14.20 6.08 10.29
CA LEU A 119 14.57 7.26 9.50
C LEU A 119 14.71 8.54 10.34
N ILE A 120 14.44 8.51 11.65
CA ILE A 120 14.45 9.69 12.51
C ILE A 120 15.77 10.46 12.48
N LYS A 121 16.92 9.76 12.42
CA LYS A 121 18.26 10.38 12.35
C LYS A 121 18.50 11.14 11.04
N LYS A 122 17.62 10.97 10.06
CA LYS A 122 17.68 11.59 8.73
C LYS A 122 16.57 12.61 8.50
N LYS A 123 15.81 12.96 9.54
CA LYS A 123 14.64 13.83 9.41
C LYS A 123 14.92 15.15 8.73
N ASP A 124 16.10 15.73 8.96
CA ASP A 124 16.54 17.02 8.42
C ASP A 124 17.32 16.87 7.10
N ASP A 125 17.66 15.64 6.68
CA ASP A 125 18.31 15.38 5.40
C ASP A 125 17.33 15.59 4.26
N TYR A 126 17.82 15.98 3.07
CA TYR A 126 17.01 15.97 1.87
C TYR A 126 16.64 14.53 1.48
N ALA A 127 15.38 14.30 1.16
CA ALA A 127 14.91 12.96 0.81
C ALA A 127 15.58 12.39 -0.45
N GLY A 128 16.14 13.24 -1.30
CA GLY A 128 16.95 12.83 -2.45
C GLY A 128 18.25 12.13 -2.06
N ALA A 129 18.79 12.37 -0.85
CA ALA A 129 20.00 11.72 -0.34
C ALA A 129 19.76 10.31 0.20
N LEU A 130 18.51 9.91 0.38
CA LEU A 130 18.14 8.57 0.83
C LEU A 130 18.44 7.51 -0.23
N SER A 131 18.81 6.30 0.21
CA SER A 131 18.89 5.13 -0.66
C SER A 131 17.49 4.76 -1.23
N GLY A 132 17.44 3.95 -2.28
CA GLY A 132 16.17 3.48 -2.87
C GLY A 132 15.25 2.83 -1.84
N GLY A 133 15.78 1.94 -1.02
CA GLY A 133 15.01 1.28 0.05
C GLY A 133 14.55 2.25 1.13
N GLN A 134 15.40 3.19 1.56
CA GLN A 134 15.01 4.22 2.53
C GLN A 134 13.90 5.13 2.00
N ARG A 135 13.91 5.45 0.70
CA ARG A 135 12.80 6.19 0.08
C ARG A 135 11.50 5.41 0.12
N LYS A 136 11.54 4.08 -0.07
CA LYS A 136 10.33 3.24 0.08
C LYS A 136 9.82 3.21 1.51
N LEU A 137 10.70 3.11 2.50
CA LEU A 137 10.33 3.23 3.92
C LEU A 137 9.69 4.60 4.21
N LEU A 138 10.26 5.69 3.69
CA LEU A 138 9.68 7.03 3.83
C LEU A 138 8.30 7.15 3.19
N GLU A 139 8.11 6.57 2.01
CA GLU A 139 6.81 6.54 1.34
C GLU A 139 5.76 5.80 2.16
N MET A 140 6.11 4.63 2.69
CA MET A 140 5.24 3.86 3.57
C MET A 140 4.92 4.61 4.86
N ALA A 141 5.91 5.18 5.51
CA ALA A 141 5.71 6.01 6.71
C ALA A 141 4.76 7.19 6.43
N ARG A 142 4.95 7.89 5.30
CA ARG A 142 4.08 8.98 4.88
C ARG A 142 2.65 8.53 4.64
N ALA A 143 2.45 7.35 4.07
CA ALA A 143 1.11 6.79 3.84
C ALA A 143 0.32 6.54 5.14
N LEU A 144 1.02 6.41 6.27
CA LEU A 144 0.41 6.21 7.60
C LEU A 144 0.08 7.53 8.31
N MET A 145 0.53 8.67 7.81
CA MET A 145 0.23 9.96 8.43
C MET A 145 -1.28 10.25 8.64
N PRO A 146 -2.19 9.88 7.71
CA PRO A 146 -3.63 10.14 7.89
C PRO A 146 -4.39 9.07 8.69
N ASP A 147 -3.74 8.13 9.39
CA ASP A 147 -4.35 6.97 10.06
C ASP A 147 -5.29 6.18 9.11
N PRO A 148 -4.77 5.60 8.04
CA PRO A 148 -5.59 4.96 7.03
C PRO A 148 -6.28 3.71 7.59
N LYS A 149 -7.52 3.45 7.10
CA LYS A 149 -8.24 2.21 7.34
C LYS A 149 -7.78 1.09 6.40
N LEU A 150 -7.38 1.49 5.18
CA LEU A 150 -6.87 0.60 4.15
C LEU A 150 -5.63 1.21 3.51
N VAL A 151 -4.53 0.46 3.52
CA VAL A 151 -3.30 0.80 2.80
C VAL A 151 -3.17 -0.11 1.59
N MET A 152 -3.04 0.49 0.41
CA MET A 152 -2.84 -0.21 -0.85
C MET A 152 -1.38 -0.06 -1.28
N LEU A 153 -0.66 -1.17 -1.35
CA LEU A 153 0.77 -1.22 -1.68
C LEU A 153 0.97 -1.79 -3.09
N ASP A 154 1.60 -1.02 -3.95
CA ASP A 154 1.86 -1.41 -5.34
C ASP A 154 3.33 -1.82 -5.48
N GLU A 155 3.59 -3.13 -5.53
CA GLU A 155 4.92 -3.76 -5.59
C GLU A 155 5.90 -3.18 -4.54
N PRO A 156 5.57 -3.27 -3.23
CA PRO A 156 6.38 -2.63 -2.19
C PRO A 156 7.81 -3.14 -2.14
N MET A 157 8.07 -4.37 -2.59
CA MET A 157 9.40 -5.01 -2.54
C MET A 157 10.24 -4.79 -3.79
N ALA A 158 9.68 -4.20 -4.86
CA ALA A 158 10.43 -3.99 -6.10
C ALA A 158 11.64 -3.07 -5.88
N GLY A 159 12.85 -3.53 -6.26
CA GLY A 159 14.10 -2.76 -6.14
C GLY A 159 14.61 -2.57 -4.69
N VAL A 160 14.07 -3.31 -3.73
CA VAL A 160 14.54 -3.28 -2.33
C VAL A 160 15.58 -4.38 -2.12
N ASN A 161 16.67 -4.06 -1.40
CA ASN A 161 17.67 -5.06 -1.05
C ASN A 161 17.14 -6.06 -0.01
N PRO A 162 17.71 -7.28 0.09
CA PRO A 162 17.21 -8.33 0.98
C PRO A 162 17.07 -7.91 2.45
N ALA A 163 18.02 -7.16 2.98
CA ALA A 163 18.00 -6.73 4.38
C ALA A 163 16.81 -5.79 4.70
N LEU A 164 16.47 -4.91 3.76
CA LEU A 164 15.32 -4.02 3.91
C LEU A 164 13.98 -4.69 3.57
N LYS A 165 13.98 -5.78 2.77
CA LYS A 165 12.77 -6.56 2.50
C LYS A 165 12.16 -7.08 3.80
N GLN A 166 12.97 -7.70 4.67
CA GLN A 166 12.48 -8.21 5.95
C GLN A 166 11.86 -7.10 6.80
N SER A 167 12.54 -5.97 6.92
CA SER A 167 12.00 -4.82 7.67
C SER A 167 10.66 -4.32 7.11
N LEU A 168 10.50 -4.28 5.77
CA LEU A 168 9.22 -3.91 5.15
C LEU A 168 8.11 -4.94 5.44
N LEU A 169 8.44 -6.24 5.40
CA LEU A 169 7.50 -7.31 5.77
C LEU A 169 7.02 -7.15 7.21
N ASP A 170 7.95 -6.94 8.14
CA ASP A 170 7.64 -6.73 9.56
C ASP A 170 6.71 -5.52 9.75
N HIS A 171 6.96 -4.43 9.02
CA HIS A 171 6.06 -3.26 9.06
C HIS A 171 4.67 -3.56 8.48
N ILE A 172 4.56 -4.32 7.39
CA ILE A 172 3.26 -4.71 6.81
C ILE A 172 2.48 -5.59 7.79
N MET A 173 3.13 -6.56 8.42
CA MET A 173 2.49 -7.42 9.43
C MET A 173 2.05 -6.61 10.65
N ALA A 174 2.88 -5.68 11.12
CA ALA A 174 2.52 -4.80 12.23
C ALA A 174 1.29 -3.92 11.92
N LEU A 175 1.11 -3.46 10.68
CA LEU A 175 -0.11 -2.73 10.29
C LEU A 175 -1.38 -3.55 10.51
N ARG A 176 -1.35 -4.84 10.15
CA ARG A 176 -2.47 -5.76 10.41
C ARG A 176 -2.75 -5.90 11.90
N GLU A 177 -1.72 -6.10 12.70
CA GLU A 177 -1.85 -6.23 14.17
C GLU A 177 -2.43 -4.97 14.82
N GLU A 178 -2.14 -3.80 14.25
CA GLU A 178 -2.70 -2.51 14.65
C GLU A 178 -4.12 -2.26 14.12
N GLY A 179 -4.69 -3.21 13.36
CA GLY A 179 -6.04 -3.13 12.84
C GLY A 179 -6.18 -2.39 11.51
N THR A 180 -5.06 -2.08 10.83
CA THR A 180 -5.10 -1.51 9.48
C THR A 180 -5.27 -2.63 8.45
N THR A 181 -6.20 -2.48 7.52
CA THR A 181 -6.35 -3.40 6.39
C THR A 181 -5.27 -3.13 5.35
N VAL A 182 -4.68 -4.18 4.80
CA VAL A 182 -3.65 -4.06 3.77
C VAL A 182 -4.08 -4.80 2.51
N LEU A 183 -4.03 -4.13 1.36
CA LEU A 183 -4.11 -4.74 0.04
C LEU A 183 -2.79 -4.50 -0.67
N PHE A 184 -2.14 -5.54 -1.17
CA PHE A 184 -0.89 -5.35 -1.90
C PHE A 184 -0.86 -6.13 -3.22
N VAL A 185 -0.13 -5.60 -4.19
CA VAL A 185 0.21 -6.28 -5.44
C VAL A 185 1.65 -6.71 -5.37
N GLU A 186 1.94 -7.97 -5.64
CA GLU A 186 3.30 -8.52 -5.71
C GLU A 186 3.40 -9.65 -6.72
N HIS A 187 4.63 -9.89 -7.15
CA HIS A 187 4.98 -10.99 -8.06
C HIS A 187 5.79 -12.09 -7.35
N ASP A 188 6.31 -11.80 -6.15
CA ASP A 188 7.05 -12.76 -5.33
C ASP A 188 6.03 -13.64 -4.58
N ILE A 189 5.84 -14.85 -5.09
CA ILE A 189 4.88 -15.83 -4.56
C ILE A 189 5.26 -16.27 -3.13
N ASN A 190 6.55 -16.38 -2.82
CA ASN A 190 7.00 -16.77 -1.49
C ASN A 190 6.62 -15.70 -0.45
N MET A 191 6.81 -14.44 -0.79
CA MET A 191 6.32 -13.33 0.03
C MET A 191 4.81 -13.38 0.24
N VAL A 192 4.04 -13.58 -0.84
CA VAL A 192 2.58 -13.67 -0.77
C VAL A 192 2.15 -14.80 0.18
N ARG A 193 2.76 -15.99 0.05
CA ARG A 193 2.49 -17.13 0.95
C ARG A 193 2.80 -16.84 2.41
N HIS A 194 3.81 -16.00 2.66
CA HIS A 194 4.29 -15.74 4.02
C HIS A 194 3.41 -14.75 4.80
N ILE A 195 2.91 -13.70 4.13
CA ILE A 195 2.23 -12.60 4.83
C ILE A 195 0.75 -12.44 4.53
N ALA A 196 0.24 -12.97 3.40
CA ALA A 196 -1.15 -12.79 3.03
C ALA A 196 -2.07 -13.73 3.82
N ASP A 197 -3.18 -13.19 4.33
CA ASP A 197 -4.28 -13.96 4.90
C ASP A 197 -5.20 -14.47 3.78
N TRP A 198 -5.33 -13.68 2.70
CA TRP A 198 -6.17 -13.97 1.53
C TRP A 198 -5.46 -13.58 0.24
N VAL A 199 -5.66 -14.36 -0.80
CA VAL A 199 -5.11 -14.12 -2.13
C VAL A 199 -6.22 -14.07 -3.15
N THR A 200 -6.18 -13.06 -4.00
CA THR A 200 -7.05 -12.94 -5.17
C THR A 200 -6.19 -12.92 -6.42
N VAL A 201 -6.51 -13.77 -7.37
CA VAL A 201 -5.77 -13.91 -8.63
C VAL A 201 -6.56 -13.28 -9.77
N MET A 202 -5.93 -12.37 -10.47
CA MET A 202 -6.47 -11.75 -11.68
C MET A 202 -5.78 -12.26 -12.94
N ALA A 203 -6.58 -12.54 -13.97
CA ALA A 203 -6.12 -12.76 -15.33
C ALA A 203 -7.11 -12.12 -16.31
N GLU A 204 -6.62 -11.47 -17.36
CA GLU A 204 -7.43 -10.85 -18.43
C GLU A 204 -8.57 -9.94 -17.91
N GLY A 205 -8.31 -9.18 -16.85
CA GLY A 205 -9.29 -8.28 -16.24
C GLY A 205 -10.39 -8.96 -15.41
N LYS A 206 -10.22 -10.25 -15.09
CA LYS A 206 -11.18 -11.03 -14.29
C LYS A 206 -10.50 -11.65 -13.08
N ILE A 207 -11.27 -11.88 -12.03
CA ILE A 207 -10.85 -12.73 -10.91
C ILE A 207 -11.04 -14.18 -11.35
N VAL A 208 -9.97 -14.97 -11.31
CA VAL A 208 -9.96 -16.38 -11.72
C VAL A 208 -9.93 -17.33 -10.54
N ALA A 209 -9.35 -16.90 -9.41
CA ALA A 209 -9.36 -17.65 -8.16
C ALA A 209 -9.23 -16.70 -6.97
N GLU A 210 -9.72 -17.13 -5.80
CA GLU A 210 -9.52 -16.45 -4.52
C GLU A 210 -9.57 -17.44 -3.37
N GLY A 211 -8.86 -17.15 -2.29
CA GLY A 211 -8.83 -18.02 -1.11
C GLY A 211 -7.56 -17.85 -0.28
N GLN A 212 -7.35 -18.78 0.62
CA GLN A 212 -6.11 -18.84 1.39
C GLN A 212 -4.91 -19.12 0.47
N PRO A 213 -3.71 -18.58 0.77
CA PRO A 213 -2.52 -18.70 -0.09
C PRO A 213 -2.23 -20.13 -0.53
N LYS A 214 -2.22 -21.10 0.41
CA LYS A 214 -1.93 -22.50 0.11
C LYS A 214 -2.93 -23.15 -0.86
N SER A 215 -4.21 -22.78 -0.78
CA SER A 215 -5.26 -23.31 -1.64
C SER A 215 -5.15 -22.73 -3.05
N VAL A 216 -5.02 -21.41 -3.14
CA VAL A 216 -5.01 -20.67 -4.41
C VAL A 216 -3.78 -21.02 -5.26
N MET A 217 -2.60 -21.19 -4.62
CA MET A 217 -1.37 -21.51 -5.36
C MET A 217 -1.37 -22.90 -6.00
N ASN A 218 -2.27 -23.79 -5.57
CA ASN A 218 -2.43 -25.13 -6.14
C ASN A 218 -3.64 -25.23 -7.07
N ASP A 219 -4.34 -24.13 -7.34
CA ASP A 219 -5.51 -24.12 -8.20
C ASP A 219 -5.06 -24.24 -9.68
N PRO A 220 -5.62 -25.22 -10.45
CA PRO A 220 -5.30 -25.39 -11.87
C PRO A 220 -5.54 -24.13 -12.70
N ALA A 221 -6.59 -23.37 -12.41
CA ALA A 221 -6.88 -22.13 -13.12
C ALA A 221 -5.82 -21.04 -12.90
N VAL A 222 -5.17 -21.04 -11.72
CA VAL A 222 -4.06 -20.14 -11.41
C VAL A 222 -2.81 -20.58 -12.16
N ILE A 223 -2.51 -21.85 -12.14
CA ILE A 223 -1.37 -22.44 -12.87
C ILE A 223 -1.50 -22.13 -14.36
N ASP A 224 -2.66 -22.38 -14.96
CA ASP A 224 -2.93 -22.09 -16.37
C ASP A 224 -2.80 -20.60 -16.71
N ALA A 225 -3.30 -19.71 -15.84
CA ALA A 225 -3.19 -18.27 -16.02
C ALA A 225 -1.74 -17.77 -16.04
N TYR A 226 -0.87 -18.38 -15.22
CA TYR A 226 0.55 -18.05 -15.21
C TYR A 226 1.34 -18.74 -16.33
N LEU A 227 1.06 -20.01 -16.63
CA LEU A 227 1.70 -20.75 -17.73
C LEU A 227 1.29 -20.21 -19.10
N GLY A 228 0.02 -19.80 -19.27
CA GLY A 228 -0.46 -19.17 -20.51
C GLY A 228 0.17 -17.80 -20.77
N ALA A 229 0.66 -17.13 -19.73
CA ALA A 229 1.32 -15.82 -19.84
C ALA A 229 2.85 -15.90 -19.99
N HIS A 230 3.48 -16.94 -19.42
CA HIS A 230 4.94 -17.16 -19.51
C HIS A 230 5.28 -18.64 -19.27
N ALA A 231 5.96 -19.26 -20.21
CA ALA A 231 6.41 -20.67 -20.13
C ALA A 231 7.50 -20.94 -19.06
N ASN A 232 7.82 -20.02 -18.16
CA ASN A 232 8.89 -20.14 -17.17
C ASN A 232 8.59 -19.37 -15.87
N VAL A 233 7.51 -19.65 -15.18
CA VAL A 233 7.35 -19.23 -13.78
C VAL A 233 7.44 -20.47 -12.90
N ASP A 234 8.54 -20.60 -12.18
CA ASP A 234 8.71 -21.58 -11.11
C ASP A 234 7.75 -21.20 -9.96
N LEU A 235 6.72 -21.99 -9.76
CA LEU A 235 5.72 -21.77 -8.70
C LEU A 235 6.21 -22.20 -7.30
N GLY A 236 7.53 -22.47 -7.18
CA GLY A 236 8.24 -22.73 -5.93
C GLY A 236 8.01 -24.13 -5.39
N ASP A 237 9.04 -24.92 -5.40
CA ASP A 237 9.11 -26.21 -4.72
C ASP A 237 9.03 -26.00 -3.18
N ASP A 238 8.23 -26.82 -2.50
CA ASP A 238 8.04 -26.76 -1.03
C ASP A 238 9.32 -27.07 -0.23
N SER A 239 10.44 -27.39 -0.90
CA SER A 239 11.69 -27.77 -0.26
C SER A 239 12.53 -26.63 0.34
N VAL A 240 12.15 -25.37 0.12
CA VAL A 240 12.92 -24.19 0.59
C VAL A 240 12.45 -23.66 1.96
N LEU A 241 11.42 -24.27 2.57
CA LEU A 241 10.84 -23.80 3.84
C LEU A 241 11.45 -24.46 5.10
N GLU A 242 12.45 -25.32 4.99
CA GLU A 242 13.09 -25.96 6.14
C GLU A 242 14.31 -25.19 6.70
N ASP A 243 14.77 -24.13 6.05
CA ASP A 243 15.98 -23.38 6.45
C ASP A 243 15.76 -21.87 6.73
N LEU A 244 14.60 -21.48 7.30
CA LEU A 244 14.40 -20.10 7.81
C LEU A 244 13.85 -20.07 9.24
#